data_1ed2149b238141d3f25f9b385bc4eced
#
_entry.id   1ed2149b238141d3f25f9b385bc4eced
#
_cell.length_a   1.000
_cell.length_b   1.000
_cell.length_c   1.000
_cell.angle_alpha   90.00
_cell.angle_beta   90.00
_cell.angle_gamma   90.00
#
_symmetry.space_group_name_H-M   'P 1'
#
loop_
_entity.id
_entity.type
_entity.pdbx_description
1 polymer ?
#
loop_
_entity_poly.entity_id
_entity_poly.type
_entity_poly.pdbx_seq_one_letter_code
_entity_poly.pdbx_strand_id
1 'polypeptide(L)'
;NLIDAALHDVCLETGQIGSPLAVSTLVVQDDGGDKKLDRVSLSIAQGESVALIDDSGSGAETLAAVFGRAVWPTSGRVTVGGRPMNELPESLVGRRITYISSDDYLFQGSLGDNLLYGLQHAPYVKPVPADAEAERQAKWELTEAKASGNAPFSRKASWLNHDLIPQGEDGERSVNEAVAEALAASGLRPEVMAMGVRARIPNTDHQALKDAIVEIRHRLQRDQAAGKVKLPIEHFDI
;
A
#
# COMPACT_ATOMS: atom_id res chain seq x y z
N ASN A 1 16.36 -15.67 -18.12
CA ASN A 1 16.71 -15.41 -16.73
C ASN A 1 15.44 -15.51 -15.89
N LEU A 2 15.42 -16.36 -14.84
CA LEU A 2 14.23 -16.61 -14.03
C LEU A 2 13.67 -15.33 -13.39
N ILE A 3 14.54 -14.39 -13.05
CA ILE A 3 14.14 -13.10 -12.48
C ILE A 3 13.44 -12.22 -13.55
N ASP A 4 13.94 -12.20 -14.78
CA ASP A 4 13.33 -11.42 -15.86
C ASP A 4 11.96 -11.99 -16.25
N ALA A 5 11.80 -13.32 -16.26
CA ALA A 5 10.52 -13.97 -16.52
C ALA A 5 9.51 -13.68 -15.40
N ALA A 6 9.92 -13.84 -14.14
CA ALA A 6 9.05 -13.56 -12.99
C ALA A 6 8.63 -12.09 -12.93
N LEU A 7 9.52 -11.15 -13.25
CA LEU A 7 9.19 -9.71 -13.30
C LEU A 7 8.29 -9.36 -14.50
N HIS A 8 8.49 -10.02 -15.62
CA HIS A 8 7.65 -9.81 -16.80
C HIS A 8 6.21 -10.28 -16.55
N ASP A 9 6.04 -11.46 -15.96
CA ASP A 9 4.72 -12.01 -15.61
C ASP A 9 4.03 -11.14 -14.54
N VAL A 10 4.78 -10.64 -13.56
CA VAL A 10 4.29 -9.76 -12.50
C VAL A 10 3.75 -8.43 -13.05
N CYS A 11 4.38 -7.86 -14.09
CA CYS A 11 3.97 -6.58 -14.67
C CYS A 11 2.78 -6.70 -15.62
N LEU A 12 2.51 -7.87 -16.19
CA LEU A 12 1.53 -8.04 -17.26
C LEU A 12 0.17 -8.55 -16.79
N GLU A 13 0.06 -9.14 -15.59
CA GLU A 13 -1.26 -9.54 -15.08
C GLU A 13 -2.05 -8.34 -14.55
N THR A 14 -2.65 -7.59 -15.45
CA THR A 14 -3.71 -6.61 -15.16
C THR A 14 -5.04 -7.29 -14.81
N GLY A 15 -5.03 -8.60 -14.62
CA GLY A 15 -6.20 -9.43 -14.42
C GLY A 15 -7.04 -8.99 -13.22
N GLN A 16 -8.35 -8.97 -13.41
CA GLN A 16 -9.27 -8.88 -12.28
C GLN A 16 -9.18 -10.19 -11.47
N ILE A 17 -9.07 -10.07 -10.15
CA ILE A 17 -9.34 -11.20 -9.28
C ILE A 17 -10.81 -11.51 -9.42
N GLY A 18 -11.12 -12.74 -9.84
CA GLY A 18 -12.49 -13.19 -9.99
C GLY A 18 -13.23 -13.28 -8.65
N SER A 19 -14.54 -13.46 -8.74
CA SER A 19 -15.41 -13.74 -7.60
C SER A 19 -15.97 -15.16 -7.74
N PRO A 20 -16.31 -15.86 -6.66
CA PRO A 20 -16.19 -15.49 -5.25
C PRO A 20 -14.80 -15.75 -4.65
N LEU A 21 -14.55 -15.15 -3.47
CA LEU A 21 -13.51 -15.59 -2.55
C LEU A 21 -14.09 -16.74 -1.72
N ALA A 22 -13.51 -17.92 -1.82
CA ALA A 22 -14.08 -19.10 -1.17
C ALA A 22 -13.02 -19.96 -0.48
N VAL A 23 -13.44 -20.59 0.60
CA VAL A 23 -12.69 -21.63 1.30
C VAL A 23 -13.50 -22.93 1.34
N SER A 24 -12.82 -24.05 1.20
CA SER A 24 -13.43 -25.37 1.25
C SER A 24 -12.67 -26.29 2.19
N THR A 25 -13.37 -26.82 3.20
CA THR A 25 -12.82 -27.75 4.20
C THR A 25 -11.48 -27.28 4.80
N LEU A 26 -11.37 -25.98 5.06
CA LEU A 26 -10.16 -25.34 5.52
C LEU A 26 -9.81 -25.77 6.94
N VAL A 27 -8.57 -26.21 7.13
CA VAL A 27 -8.00 -26.54 8.43
C VAL A 27 -6.74 -25.68 8.63
N VAL A 28 -6.64 -25.04 9.79
CA VAL A 28 -5.44 -24.34 10.22
C VAL A 28 -5.08 -24.85 11.61
N GLN A 29 -3.82 -25.24 11.78
CA GLN A 29 -3.24 -25.66 13.04
C GLN A 29 -2.09 -24.73 13.40
N ASP A 30 -1.93 -24.45 14.67
CA ASP A 30 -0.72 -23.78 15.18
C ASP A 30 0.45 -24.76 15.34
N ASP A 31 1.60 -24.23 15.74
CA ASP A 31 2.83 -25.02 15.93
C ASP A 31 2.70 -26.10 17.01
N GLY A 32 1.75 -25.92 17.94
CA GLY A 32 1.40 -26.91 18.97
C GLY A 32 0.48 -28.03 18.47
N GLY A 33 -0.04 -27.90 17.25
CA GLY A 33 -1.00 -28.84 16.66
C GLY A 33 -2.46 -28.53 17.03
N ASP A 34 -2.72 -27.46 17.77
CA ASP A 34 -4.08 -27.04 18.11
C ASP A 34 -4.78 -26.46 16.87
N LYS A 35 -6.00 -26.91 16.64
CA LYS A 35 -6.78 -26.44 15.51
C LYS A 35 -7.38 -25.07 15.81
N LYS A 36 -6.96 -24.07 15.03
CA LYS A 36 -7.59 -22.75 15.02
C LYS A 36 -8.80 -22.70 14.11
N LEU A 37 -8.77 -23.48 13.00
CA LEU A 37 -9.89 -23.71 12.12
C LEU A 37 -10.01 -25.21 11.84
N ASP A 38 -11.24 -25.74 11.88
CA ASP A 38 -11.52 -27.16 11.56
C ASP A 38 -12.62 -27.29 10.51
N ARG A 39 -12.21 -27.61 9.26
CA ARG A 39 -13.05 -27.87 8.09
C ARG A 39 -14.05 -26.74 7.76
N VAL A 40 -13.61 -25.50 7.90
CA VAL A 40 -14.43 -24.34 7.58
C VAL A 40 -14.65 -24.26 6.07
N SER A 41 -15.90 -24.00 5.66
CA SER A 41 -16.25 -23.73 4.27
C SER A 41 -17.11 -22.48 4.22
N LEU A 42 -16.74 -21.54 3.36
CA LEU A 42 -17.37 -20.22 3.23
C LEU A 42 -17.16 -19.72 1.81
N SER A 43 -18.10 -18.97 1.29
CA SER A 43 -18.00 -18.28 0.01
C SER A 43 -18.50 -16.86 0.16
N ILE A 44 -17.71 -15.88 -0.27
CA ILE A 44 -17.99 -14.44 -0.21
C ILE A 44 -18.07 -13.93 -1.65
N ALA A 45 -19.23 -13.39 -2.02
CA ALA A 45 -19.44 -12.82 -3.35
C ALA A 45 -18.83 -11.42 -3.46
N GLN A 46 -18.62 -10.97 -4.69
CA GLN A 46 -18.15 -9.60 -4.94
C GLN A 46 -19.17 -8.58 -4.42
N GLY A 47 -18.69 -7.56 -3.72
CA GLY A 47 -19.52 -6.49 -3.14
C GLY A 47 -20.24 -6.88 -1.85
N GLU A 48 -20.06 -8.11 -1.37
CA GLU A 48 -20.64 -8.57 -0.10
C GLU A 48 -19.78 -8.10 1.09
N SER A 49 -20.44 -7.66 2.15
CA SER A 49 -19.82 -7.36 3.45
C SER A 49 -20.16 -8.50 4.42
N VAL A 50 -19.14 -9.15 4.96
CA VAL A 50 -19.29 -10.30 5.85
C VAL A 50 -18.66 -10.02 7.20
N ALA A 51 -19.41 -10.27 8.29
CA ALA A 51 -18.90 -10.27 9.65
C ALA A 51 -18.55 -11.69 10.05
N LEU A 52 -17.32 -11.92 10.48
CA LEU A 52 -16.86 -13.16 11.06
C LEU A 52 -17.00 -13.07 12.59
N ILE A 53 -17.78 -13.95 13.17
CA ILE A 53 -18.02 -14.01 14.61
C ILE A 53 -17.50 -15.36 15.12
N ASP A 54 -16.74 -15.33 16.19
CA ASP A 54 -16.12 -16.51 16.80
C ASP A 54 -16.21 -16.45 18.32
N ASP A 55 -16.75 -17.48 18.92
CA ASP A 55 -16.89 -17.60 20.36
C ASP A 55 -15.57 -17.95 21.06
N SER A 56 -14.62 -18.55 20.32
CA SER A 56 -13.32 -18.98 20.85
C SER A 56 -12.23 -17.91 20.80
N GLY A 57 -12.45 -16.83 20.04
CA GLY A 57 -11.60 -15.65 19.97
C GLY A 57 -10.38 -15.74 19.06
N SER A 58 -10.21 -16.81 18.28
CA SER A 58 -9.06 -16.91 17.36
C SER A 58 -9.39 -17.40 15.95
N GLY A 59 -10.54 -18.00 15.73
CA GLY A 59 -10.91 -18.58 14.45
C GLY A 59 -11.22 -17.52 13.37
N ALA A 60 -11.97 -16.48 13.75
CA ALA A 60 -12.32 -15.40 12.84
C ALA A 60 -11.06 -14.64 12.34
N GLU A 61 -10.16 -14.30 13.26
CA GLU A 61 -8.89 -13.65 12.94
C GLU A 61 -8.01 -14.56 12.07
N THR A 62 -7.90 -15.85 12.42
CA THR A 62 -7.14 -16.82 11.63
C THR A 62 -7.71 -16.94 10.20
N LEU A 63 -9.03 -16.95 10.04
CA LEU A 63 -9.65 -17.01 8.71
C LEU A 63 -9.37 -15.74 7.91
N ALA A 64 -9.44 -14.56 8.54
CA ALA A 64 -9.06 -13.31 7.90
C ALA A 64 -7.59 -13.29 7.47
N ALA A 65 -6.68 -13.80 8.33
CA ALA A 65 -5.26 -13.93 8.03
C ALA A 65 -4.98 -14.89 6.86
N VAL A 66 -5.76 -15.98 6.73
CA VAL A 66 -5.70 -16.88 5.56
C VAL A 66 -6.13 -16.16 4.29
N PHE A 67 -7.20 -15.37 4.32
CA PHE A 67 -7.62 -14.56 3.18
C PHE A 67 -6.57 -13.50 2.81
N GLY A 68 -5.90 -12.92 3.79
CA GLY A 68 -4.78 -11.99 3.60
C GLY A 68 -3.45 -12.65 3.18
N ARG A 69 -3.40 -13.99 3.08
CA ARG A 69 -2.17 -14.77 2.84
C ARG A 69 -1.10 -14.60 3.92
N ALA A 70 -1.46 -14.09 5.08
CA ALA A 70 -0.56 -13.99 6.24
C ALA A 70 -0.36 -15.37 6.91
N VAL A 71 -1.35 -16.26 6.79
CA VAL A 71 -1.31 -17.63 7.29
C VAL A 71 -1.68 -18.61 6.16
N TRP A 72 -0.92 -19.69 6.05
CA TRP A 72 -1.23 -20.77 5.12
C TRP A 72 -2.01 -21.88 5.81
N PRO A 73 -3.05 -22.42 5.13
CA PRO A 73 -3.82 -23.53 5.70
C PRO A 73 -2.98 -24.83 5.75
N THR A 74 -3.20 -25.61 6.79
CA THR A 74 -2.63 -26.97 6.91
C THR A 74 -3.26 -27.91 5.91
N SER A 75 -4.57 -27.76 5.64
CA SER A 75 -5.30 -28.49 4.60
C SER A 75 -6.55 -27.73 4.18
N GLY A 76 -7.16 -28.19 3.09
CA GLY A 76 -8.28 -27.52 2.46
C GLY A 76 -7.84 -26.64 1.30
N ARG A 77 -8.73 -25.79 0.81
CA ARG A 77 -8.47 -24.97 -0.38
C ARG A 77 -9.02 -23.56 -0.21
N VAL A 78 -8.23 -22.57 -0.65
CA VAL A 78 -8.66 -21.18 -0.81
C VAL A 78 -8.66 -20.84 -2.27
N THR A 79 -9.77 -20.30 -2.78
CA THR A 79 -9.91 -19.93 -4.18
C THR A 79 -10.45 -18.53 -4.35
N VAL A 80 -10.05 -17.89 -5.44
CA VAL A 80 -10.56 -16.57 -5.86
C VAL A 80 -10.98 -16.68 -7.30
N GLY A 81 -12.30 -16.51 -7.56
CA GLY A 81 -12.87 -16.75 -8.89
C GLY A 81 -12.63 -18.17 -9.40
N GLY A 82 -12.59 -19.16 -8.50
CA GLY A 82 -12.33 -20.56 -8.83
C GLY A 82 -10.84 -20.92 -9.01
N ARG A 83 -9.93 -19.94 -9.06
CA ARG A 83 -8.47 -20.16 -9.14
C ARG A 83 -7.90 -20.37 -7.73
N PRO A 84 -7.04 -21.37 -7.51
CA PRO A 84 -6.35 -21.54 -6.22
C PRO A 84 -5.53 -20.29 -5.87
N MET A 85 -5.69 -19.80 -4.64
CA MET A 85 -5.01 -18.57 -4.20
C MET A 85 -3.48 -18.72 -4.17
N ASN A 86 -2.97 -19.91 -3.89
CA ASN A 86 -1.54 -20.20 -3.89
C ASN A 86 -0.89 -20.20 -5.28
N GLU A 87 -1.69 -20.25 -6.35
CA GLU A 87 -1.22 -20.16 -7.73
C GLU A 87 -1.26 -18.73 -8.28
N LEU A 88 -1.85 -17.80 -7.53
CA LEU A 88 -1.89 -16.40 -7.92
C LEU A 88 -0.56 -15.70 -7.60
N PRO A 89 -0.04 -14.88 -8.54
CA PRO A 89 1.16 -14.08 -8.28
C PRO A 89 1.01 -13.16 -7.07
N GLU A 90 2.07 -12.99 -6.29
CA GLU A 90 2.09 -12.09 -5.12
C GLU A 90 1.66 -10.67 -5.48
N SER A 91 2.14 -10.17 -6.62
CA SER A 91 1.81 -8.84 -7.11
C SER A 91 0.33 -8.64 -7.40
N LEU A 92 -0.34 -9.69 -7.91
CA LEU A 92 -1.78 -9.62 -8.18
C LEU A 92 -2.59 -9.61 -6.88
N VAL A 93 -2.23 -10.48 -5.94
CA VAL A 93 -2.91 -10.57 -4.64
C VAL A 93 -2.71 -9.29 -3.83
N GLY A 94 -1.47 -8.81 -3.71
CA GLY A 94 -1.16 -7.58 -2.97
C GLY A 94 -1.81 -6.31 -3.53
N ARG A 95 -2.20 -6.30 -4.80
CA ARG A 95 -2.97 -5.19 -5.40
C ARG A 95 -4.47 -5.26 -5.15
N ARG A 96 -5.00 -6.44 -4.81
CA ARG A 96 -6.44 -6.70 -4.80
C ARG A 96 -6.98 -7.10 -3.45
N ILE A 97 -6.13 -7.61 -2.57
CA ILE A 97 -6.49 -8.04 -1.23
C ILE A 97 -5.66 -7.26 -0.23
N THR A 98 -6.33 -6.51 0.63
CA THR A 98 -5.68 -5.83 1.76
C THR A 98 -6.13 -6.53 3.04
N TYR A 99 -5.16 -6.90 3.85
CA TYR A 99 -5.38 -7.43 5.19
C TYR A 99 -4.90 -6.40 6.21
N ILE A 100 -5.74 -6.07 7.17
CA ILE A 100 -5.45 -5.12 8.24
C ILE A 100 -5.63 -5.86 9.55
N SER A 101 -4.61 -5.87 10.39
CA SER A 101 -4.61 -6.48 11.72
C SER A 101 -4.51 -5.43 12.83
N SER A 102 -4.68 -5.86 14.08
CA SER A 102 -4.44 -5.00 15.24
C SER A 102 -2.96 -4.66 15.45
N ASP A 103 -2.07 -5.46 14.87
CA ASP A 103 -0.61 -5.38 15.04
C ASP A 103 0.09 -4.78 13.82
N ASP A 104 -0.63 -3.97 13.05
CA ASP A 104 -0.07 -3.32 11.86
C ASP A 104 1.10 -2.40 12.23
N TYR A 105 2.17 -2.49 11.43
CA TYR A 105 3.43 -1.83 11.67
C TYR A 105 3.68 -0.70 10.67
N LEU A 106 4.07 0.46 11.16
CA LEU A 106 4.56 1.55 10.33
C LEU A 106 6.08 1.43 10.17
N PHE A 107 6.55 1.46 8.93
CA PHE A 107 7.98 1.46 8.63
C PHE A 107 8.63 2.76 9.07
N GLN A 108 9.92 2.68 9.45
CA GLN A 108 10.72 3.87 9.68
C GLN A 108 10.86 4.66 8.38
N GLY A 109 10.37 5.89 8.39
CA GLY A 109 10.32 6.76 7.22
C GLY A 109 9.29 7.86 7.39
N SER A 110 9.03 8.59 6.32
CA SER A 110 7.96 9.59 6.33
C SER A 110 6.57 8.93 6.31
N LEU A 111 5.56 9.70 6.70
CA LEU A 111 4.17 9.27 6.54
C LEU A 111 3.85 9.00 5.06
N GLY A 112 4.37 9.82 4.15
CA GLY A 112 4.22 9.62 2.71
C GLY A 112 4.79 8.29 2.22
N ASP A 113 5.97 7.88 2.71
CA ASP A 113 6.57 6.60 2.36
C ASP A 113 5.68 5.43 2.80
N ASN A 114 5.09 5.50 3.99
CA ASN A 114 4.17 4.48 4.49
C ASN A 114 2.87 4.44 3.71
N LEU A 115 2.27 5.60 3.40
CA LEU A 115 1.03 5.68 2.62
C LEU A 115 1.20 5.17 1.18
N LEU A 116 2.36 5.42 0.58
CA LEU A 116 2.64 5.03 -0.80
C LEU A 116 3.28 3.64 -0.92
N TYR A 117 3.62 3.00 0.21
CA TYR A 117 4.33 1.72 0.20
C TYR A 117 3.63 0.65 -0.64
N GLY A 118 2.31 0.50 -0.47
CA GLY A 118 1.52 -0.47 -1.22
C GLY A 118 1.42 -0.20 -2.73
N LEU A 119 1.80 0.99 -3.19
CA LEU A 119 1.86 1.35 -4.60
C LEU A 119 3.27 1.21 -5.21
N GLN A 120 4.27 0.86 -4.38
CA GLN A 120 5.65 0.69 -4.83
C GLN A 120 5.87 -0.72 -5.37
N HIS A 121 5.86 -0.84 -6.70
CA HIS A 121 6.11 -2.07 -7.43
C HIS A 121 7.38 -1.95 -8.31
N ALA A 122 7.55 -2.87 -9.27
CA ALA A 122 8.65 -2.77 -10.23
C ALA A 122 8.63 -1.42 -10.96
N PRO A 123 9.79 -0.79 -11.20
CA PRO A 123 9.87 0.53 -11.79
C PRO A 123 9.28 0.54 -13.20
N TYR A 124 8.23 1.34 -13.36
CA TYR A 124 7.56 1.53 -14.65
C TYR A 124 8.34 2.46 -15.55
N VAL A 125 8.94 3.48 -14.98
CA VAL A 125 9.68 4.50 -15.72
C VAL A 125 11.15 4.42 -15.36
N LYS A 126 11.98 4.07 -16.33
CA LYS A 126 13.43 4.20 -16.17
C LYS A 126 13.77 5.68 -16.05
N PRO A 127 14.55 6.09 -15.05
CA PRO A 127 14.96 7.47 -14.92
C PRO A 127 15.76 7.87 -16.19
N VAL A 128 15.41 9.02 -16.76
CA VAL A 128 16.18 9.60 -17.85
C VAL A 128 17.39 10.30 -17.23
N PRO A 129 18.63 9.93 -17.62
CA PRO A 129 19.81 10.61 -17.11
C PRO A 129 19.77 12.09 -17.45
N ALA A 130 20.10 12.96 -16.49
CA ALA A 130 20.09 14.39 -16.68
C ALA A 130 21.23 14.88 -17.61
N ASP A 131 22.36 14.16 -17.63
CA ASP A 131 23.55 14.48 -18.40
C ASP A 131 24.38 13.20 -18.73
N ALA A 132 25.46 13.38 -19.47
CA ALA A 132 26.35 12.29 -19.88
C ALA A 132 27.11 11.64 -18.70
N GLU A 133 27.27 12.32 -17.58
CA GLU A 133 27.90 11.76 -16.39
C GLU A 133 26.91 10.86 -15.65
N ALA A 134 25.67 11.29 -15.47
CA ALA A 134 24.59 10.49 -14.92
C ALA A 134 24.32 9.24 -15.78
N GLU A 135 24.44 9.32 -17.10
CA GLU A 135 24.31 8.16 -17.99
C GLU A 135 25.44 7.13 -17.78
N ARG A 136 26.69 7.60 -17.66
CA ARG A 136 27.83 6.72 -17.37
C ARG A 136 27.68 6.04 -16.03
N GLN A 137 27.27 6.79 -15.01
CA GLN A 137 27.02 6.28 -13.68
C GLN A 137 25.92 5.20 -13.69
N ALA A 138 24.80 5.46 -14.37
CA ALA A 138 23.70 4.50 -14.48
C ALA A 138 24.12 3.21 -15.20
N LYS A 139 24.92 3.31 -16.27
CA LYS A 139 25.47 2.14 -16.97
C LYS A 139 26.42 1.35 -16.09
N TRP A 140 27.26 2.01 -15.32
CA TRP A 140 28.17 1.36 -14.37
C TRP A 140 27.38 0.66 -13.27
N GLU A 141 26.41 1.32 -12.63
CA GLU A 141 25.56 0.72 -11.58
C GLU A 141 24.85 -0.55 -12.08
N LEU A 142 24.31 -0.54 -13.31
CA LEU A 142 23.68 -1.70 -13.91
C LEU A 142 24.67 -2.85 -14.18
N THR A 143 25.91 -2.52 -14.57
CA THR A 143 26.96 -3.52 -14.79
C THR A 143 27.36 -4.17 -13.49
N GLU A 144 27.60 -3.38 -12.45
CA GLU A 144 27.96 -3.86 -11.12
C GLU A 144 26.82 -4.69 -10.48
N ALA A 145 25.57 -4.26 -10.63
CA ALA A 145 24.41 -5.00 -10.16
C ALA A 145 24.34 -6.39 -10.80
N LYS A 146 24.56 -6.48 -12.11
CA LYS A 146 24.64 -7.79 -12.83
C LYS A 146 25.80 -8.64 -12.34
N ALA A 147 26.97 -8.06 -12.15
CA ALA A 147 28.16 -8.78 -11.71
C ALA A 147 28.02 -9.30 -10.27
N SER A 148 27.35 -8.57 -9.41
CA SER A 148 27.12 -8.94 -8.00
C SER A 148 25.85 -9.77 -7.76
N GLY A 149 25.09 -10.09 -8.82
CA GLY A 149 23.82 -10.84 -8.70
C GLY A 149 22.67 -10.05 -8.10
N ASN A 150 22.82 -8.72 -7.97
CA ASN A 150 21.75 -7.85 -7.53
C ASN A 150 20.76 -7.57 -8.67
N ALA A 151 19.54 -7.17 -8.30
CA ALA A 151 18.54 -6.77 -9.28
C ALA A 151 19.03 -5.56 -10.12
N PRO A 152 18.93 -5.61 -11.46
CA PRO A 152 19.49 -4.60 -12.36
C PRO A 152 18.56 -3.38 -12.50
N PHE A 153 18.09 -2.85 -11.38
CA PHE A 153 17.24 -1.67 -11.33
C PHE A 153 18.04 -0.45 -10.89
N SER A 154 17.73 0.69 -11.48
CA SER A 154 18.29 1.95 -11.02
C SER A 154 17.77 2.28 -9.62
N ARG A 155 18.66 2.62 -8.69
CA ARG A 155 18.30 3.09 -7.35
C ARG A 155 17.54 4.43 -7.36
N LYS A 156 17.62 5.17 -8.48
CA LYS A 156 16.92 6.44 -8.69
C LYS A 156 15.60 6.27 -9.45
N ALA A 157 15.23 5.04 -9.82
CA ALA A 157 13.95 4.79 -10.47
C ALA A 157 12.81 5.02 -9.50
N SER A 158 11.73 5.60 -9.99
CA SER A 158 10.47 5.63 -9.25
C SER A 158 9.88 4.21 -9.24
N TRP A 159 9.60 3.70 -8.05
CA TRP A 159 8.91 2.43 -7.85
C TRP A 159 7.39 2.60 -7.78
N LEU A 160 6.92 3.86 -7.80
CA LEU A 160 5.51 4.17 -7.72
C LEU A 160 4.80 3.75 -9.00
N ASN A 161 3.80 2.89 -8.86
CA ASN A 161 2.97 2.45 -9.97
C ASN A 161 1.75 3.38 -10.12
N HIS A 162 1.83 4.29 -11.08
CA HIS A 162 0.75 5.25 -11.36
C HIS A 162 -0.51 4.58 -11.91
N ASP A 163 -0.42 3.39 -12.53
CA ASP A 163 -1.60 2.68 -13.04
C ASP A 163 -2.51 2.13 -11.92
N LEU A 164 -2.01 2.06 -10.69
CA LEU A 164 -2.80 1.67 -9.52
C LEU A 164 -3.54 2.85 -8.90
N ILE A 165 -3.26 4.06 -9.34
CA ILE A 165 -3.94 5.26 -8.86
C ILE A 165 -5.24 5.39 -9.66
N PRO A 166 -6.41 5.38 -8.99
CA PRO A 166 -7.69 5.56 -9.68
C PRO A 166 -7.69 6.85 -10.49
N GLN A 167 -7.94 6.76 -11.78
CA GLN A 167 -8.07 7.94 -12.63
C GLN A 167 -9.39 8.65 -12.33
N GLY A 168 -9.36 10.00 -12.31
CA GLY A 168 -10.58 10.80 -12.17
C GLY A 168 -11.40 10.81 -13.48
N GLU A 169 -12.63 11.34 -13.41
CA GLU A 169 -13.51 11.48 -14.58
C GLU A 169 -12.89 12.34 -15.69
N ASP A 170 -11.99 13.26 -15.34
CA ASP A 170 -11.34 14.22 -16.25
C ASP A 170 -9.94 13.77 -16.75
N GLY A 171 -9.49 12.56 -16.47
CA GLY A 171 -8.20 12.04 -16.91
C GLY A 171 -7.15 11.91 -15.79
N GLU A 172 -5.95 12.44 -15.98
CA GLU A 172 -4.82 12.26 -15.07
C GLU A 172 -5.11 12.80 -13.66
N ARG A 173 -5.13 11.91 -12.69
CA ARG A 173 -5.25 12.24 -11.28
C ARG A 173 -3.88 12.27 -10.64
N SER A 174 -3.60 13.30 -9.86
CA SER A 174 -2.33 13.35 -9.14
C SER A 174 -2.30 12.35 -7.96
N VAL A 175 -1.11 11.83 -7.66
CA VAL A 175 -0.89 10.96 -6.47
C VAL A 175 -1.41 11.62 -5.20
N ASN A 176 -1.19 12.94 -5.06
CA ASN A 176 -1.60 13.69 -3.88
C ASN A 176 -3.13 13.76 -3.73
N GLU A 177 -3.87 13.88 -4.82
CA GLU A 177 -5.34 13.86 -4.80
C GLU A 177 -5.86 12.48 -4.41
N ALA A 178 -5.29 11.41 -4.97
CA ALA A 178 -5.65 10.04 -4.61
C ALA A 178 -5.38 9.76 -3.12
N VAL A 179 -4.22 10.20 -2.59
CA VAL A 179 -3.88 10.09 -1.16
C VAL A 179 -4.86 10.90 -0.31
N ALA A 180 -5.19 12.13 -0.71
CA ALA A 180 -6.12 12.98 0.04
C ALA A 180 -7.52 12.36 0.14
N GLU A 181 -8.00 11.71 -0.93
CA GLU A 181 -9.28 10.99 -0.91
C GLU A 181 -9.22 9.71 -0.09
N ALA A 182 -8.16 8.92 -0.20
CA ALA A 182 -7.99 7.73 0.61
C ALA A 182 -7.98 8.07 2.12
N LEU A 183 -7.30 9.16 2.49
CA LEU A 183 -7.32 9.70 3.86
C LEU A 183 -8.71 10.19 4.28
N ALA A 184 -9.47 10.79 3.37
CA ALA A 184 -10.84 11.21 3.65
C ALA A 184 -11.77 10.01 3.83
N ALA A 185 -11.66 9.01 2.96
CA ALA A 185 -12.47 7.78 3.00
C ALA A 185 -12.19 6.94 4.26
N SER A 186 -10.92 6.90 4.72
CA SER A 186 -10.53 6.21 5.97
C SER A 186 -10.80 7.01 7.24
N GLY A 187 -11.22 8.28 7.13
CA GLY A 187 -11.43 9.18 8.27
C GLY A 187 -10.15 9.73 8.89
N LEU A 188 -8.97 9.43 8.34
CA LEU A 188 -7.65 9.83 8.88
C LEU A 188 -7.21 11.23 8.45
N ARG A 189 -7.97 11.89 7.57
CA ARG A 189 -7.60 13.22 7.05
C ARG A 189 -7.38 14.27 8.15
N PRO A 190 -8.22 14.38 9.20
CA PRO A 190 -8.02 15.37 10.26
C PRO A 190 -6.70 15.17 11.02
N GLU A 191 -6.37 13.93 11.35
CA GLU A 191 -5.15 13.54 12.07
C GLU A 191 -3.90 13.87 11.26
N VAL A 192 -3.90 13.50 9.99
CA VAL A 192 -2.78 13.76 9.07
C VAL A 192 -2.60 15.27 8.85
N MET A 193 -3.69 16.02 8.70
CA MET A 193 -3.62 17.47 8.62
C MET A 193 -3.07 18.10 9.89
N ALA A 194 -3.48 17.62 11.07
CA ALA A 194 -2.97 18.09 12.35
C ALA A 194 -1.46 17.83 12.48
N MET A 195 -0.99 16.65 12.06
CA MET A 195 0.44 16.33 12.00
C MET A 195 1.18 17.27 11.04
N GLY A 196 0.62 17.51 9.84
CA GLY A 196 1.23 18.38 8.82
C GLY A 196 1.36 19.84 9.29
N VAL A 197 0.36 20.36 10.01
CA VAL A 197 0.40 21.72 10.56
C VAL A 197 1.47 21.86 11.66
N ARG A 198 1.74 20.80 12.42
CA ARG A 198 2.77 20.76 13.47
C ARG A 198 4.16 20.43 12.92
N ALA A 199 4.27 19.89 11.72
CA ALA A 199 5.53 19.46 11.14
C ALA A 199 6.45 20.66 10.89
N ARG A 200 7.74 20.49 11.18
CA ARG A 200 8.75 21.47 10.80
C ARG A 200 9.05 21.37 9.31
N ILE A 201 9.11 22.52 8.64
CA ILE A 201 9.49 22.57 7.22
C ILE A 201 11.02 22.38 7.16
N PRO A 202 11.51 21.34 6.47
CA PRO A 202 12.96 21.15 6.34
C PRO A 202 13.60 22.36 5.66
N ASN A 203 14.85 22.63 6.00
CA ASN A 203 15.61 23.74 5.42
C ASN A 203 16.08 23.37 3.99
N THR A 204 15.14 23.28 3.07
CA THR A 204 15.35 22.97 1.65
C THR A 204 15.24 24.25 0.82
N ASP A 205 15.75 24.22 -0.41
CA ASP A 205 15.79 25.39 -1.31
C ASP A 205 14.42 25.81 -1.89
N HIS A 206 13.33 25.19 -1.44
CA HIS A 206 11.98 25.49 -1.92
C HIS A 206 11.33 26.67 -1.19
N GLN A 207 11.84 27.89 -1.37
CA GLN A 207 11.34 29.07 -0.69
C GLN A 207 9.85 29.35 -0.97
N ALA A 208 9.43 29.25 -2.22
CA ALA A 208 8.02 29.46 -2.60
C ALA A 208 7.06 28.48 -1.89
N LEU A 209 7.47 27.22 -1.69
CA LEU A 209 6.70 26.23 -0.93
C LEU A 209 6.64 26.60 0.56
N LYS A 210 7.75 27.08 1.15
CA LYS A 210 7.76 27.54 2.53
C LYS A 210 6.80 28.70 2.74
N ASP A 211 6.85 29.69 1.86
CA ASP A 211 6.00 30.87 1.92
C ASP A 211 4.51 30.50 1.80
N ALA A 212 4.18 29.61 0.87
CA ALA A 212 2.81 29.11 0.68
C ALA A 212 2.30 28.33 1.93
N ILE A 213 3.15 27.49 2.55
CA ILE A 213 2.79 26.74 3.76
C ILE A 213 2.58 27.70 4.94
N VAL A 214 3.46 28.70 5.11
CA VAL A 214 3.31 29.71 6.16
C VAL A 214 2.01 30.49 5.96
N GLU A 215 1.69 30.92 4.74
CA GLU A 215 0.43 31.60 4.43
C GLU A 215 -0.80 30.76 4.76
N ILE A 216 -0.78 29.46 4.39
CA ILE A 216 -1.86 28.53 4.74
C ILE A 216 -2.00 28.39 6.25
N ARG A 217 -0.90 28.24 6.99
CA ARG A 217 -0.90 28.18 8.47
C ARG A 217 -1.53 29.43 9.08
N HIS A 218 -1.14 30.60 8.64
CA HIS A 218 -1.73 31.86 9.11
C HIS A 218 -3.23 31.98 8.78
N ARG A 219 -3.66 31.49 7.61
CA ARG A 219 -5.07 31.46 7.25
C ARG A 219 -5.86 30.53 8.16
N LEU A 220 -5.36 29.30 8.37
CA LEU A 220 -6.01 28.32 9.25
C LEU A 220 -6.09 28.82 10.70
N GLN A 221 -5.05 29.47 11.19
CA GLN A 221 -5.04 30.09 12.53
C GLN A 221 -6.09 31.18 12.68
N ARG A 222 -6.24 32.05 11.66
CA ARG A 222 -7.29 33.09 11.65
C ARG A 222 -8.69 32.49 11.59
N ASP A 223 -8.89 31.46 10.77
CA ASP A 223 -10.18 30.81 10.62
C ASP A 223 -10.57 30.02 11.90
N GLN A 224 -9.62 29.44 12.60
CA GLN A 224 -9.82 28.82 13.90
C GLN A 224 -10.20 29.86 14.96
N ALA A 225 -9.46 30.98 15.03
CA ALA A 225 -9.76 32.09 15.97
C ALA A 225 -11.15 32.69 15.70
N ALA A 226 -11.58 32.71 14.43
CA ALA A 226 -12.91 33.16 14.01
C ALA A 226 -14.01 32.10 14.20
N GLY A 227 -13.69 30.91 14.71
CA GLY A 227 -14.64 29.80 14.93
C GLY A 227 -15.15 29.13 13.64
N LYS A 228 -14.55 29.44 12.49
CA LYS A 228 -14.94 28.88 11.18
C LYS A 228 -14.48 27.45 10.97
N VAL A 229 -13.37 27.06 11.59
CA VAL A 229 -12.76 25.73 11.49
C VAL A 229 -12.43 25.25 12.88
N LYS A 230 -12.84 24.02 13.20
CA LYS A 230 -12.42 23.32 14.42
C LYS A 230 -11.23 22.41 14.05
N LEU A 231 -10.04 22.83 14.38
CA LEU A 231 -8.85 21.98 14.28
C LEU A 231 -8.54 21.37 15.67
N PRO A 232 -8.11 20.12 15.75
CA PRO A 232 -7.72 19.49 17.02
C PRO A 232 -6.33 19.98 17.51
N ILE A 233 -6.07 21.28 17.34
CA ILE A 233 -4.78 21.90 17.62
C ILE A 233 -5.05 23.15 18.41
N GLU A 234 -4.56 23.17 19.65
CA GLU A 234 -4.72 24.34 20.53
C GLU A 234 -3.74 25.47 20.18
N HIS A 235 -2.54 25.13 19.68
CA HIS A 235 -1.48 26.08 19.32
C HIS A 235 -0.79 25.68 18.02
N PHE A 236 -0.48 26.69 17.20
CA PHE A 236 0.39 26.53 16.03
C PHE A 236 1.80 27.02 16.40
N ASP A 237 2.78 26.15 16.34
CA ASP A 237 4.18 26.54 16.36
C ASP A 237 4.56 27.08 14.96
N ILE A 238 4.79 28.37 14.85
CA ILE A 238 5.18 29.08 13.61
C ILE A 238 6.69 29.15 13.55
#